data_545a26ceccc1e238603f3a76be8538d8
#
_entry.id   545a26ceccc1e238603f3a76be8538d8
#
_cell.length_a   1.000
_cell.length_b   1.000
_cell.length_c   1.000
_cell.angle_alpha   90.00
_cell.angle_beta   90.00
_cell.angle_gamma   90.00
#
_symmetry.space_group_name_H-M   'P 1'
#
loop_
_entity.id
_entity.type
_entity.pdbx_description
1 polymer ?
#
loop_
_entity_poly.entity_id
_entity_poly.type
_entity_poly.pdbx_seq_one_letter_code
_entity_poly.pdbx_strand_id
1 'polypeptide(L)'
;MDEHYRVLALRVPSEQHPPPVATLMARRRVRVLQSILDDVVGRAALHTFDGTSGVVLLPGGPHQHAEQVTAATAQRFDTAVFVADGGEAARADLPAAGRAATELAELARALGRPAGSYRLDDLLLEYQLTRPGRARDRLAERIAPLSTRPHLLAALDAYLRHGTDRKTAAAEVHVHPNTFSYRMRRIAELTGLDPADPAGTRVLAAALTVVRAG
;
A
#
# COMPACT_ATOMS: atom_id res chain seq x y z
N MET A 1 -16.97 26.00 12.69
CA MET A 1 -16.33 24.66 12.63
C MET A 1 -17.03 23.91 11.51
N ASP A 2 -16.28 23.51 10.49
CA ASP A 2 -16.85 22.94 9.28
C ASP A 2 -17.61 21.65 9.56
N GLU A 3 -18.71 21.41 8.83
CA GLU A 3 -19.50 20.18 8.95
C GLU A 3 -18.84 19.01 8.22
N HIS A 4 -17.99 19.28 7.23
CA HIS A 4 -17.31 18.29 6.41
C HIS A 4 -15.81 18.56 6.33
N TYR A 5 -15.05 17.49 6.29
CA TYR A 5 -13.60 17.52 6.17
C TYR A 5 -13.15 16.54 5.09
N ARG A 6 -12.13 16.92 4.34
CA ARG A 6 -11.40 15.96 3.51
C ARG A 6 -10.36 15.25 4.36
N VAL A 7 -10.34 13.93 4.26
CA VAL A 7 -9.50 13.06 5.07
C VAL A 7 -8.33 12.57 4.23
N LEU A 8 -7.11 12.89 4.66
CA LEU A 8 -5.89 12.30 4.10
C LEU A 8 -5.23 11.43 5.17
N ALA A 9 -4.72 10.27 4.78
CA ALA A 9 -3.84 9.48 5.64
C ALA A 9 -2.44 9.45 5.03
N LEU A 10 -1.42 9.61 5.87
CA LEU A 10 -0.02 9.57 5.47
C LEU A 10 0.67 8.36 6.09
N ARG A 11 1.47 7.67 5.29
CA ARG A 11 2.33 6.57 5.73
C ARG A 11 3.74 6.75 5.18
N VAL A 12 4.71 6.80 6.07
CA VAL A 12 6.14 6.85 5.75
C VAL A 12 6.74 5.49 6.12
N PRO A 13 7.48 4.83 5.23
CA PRO A 13 8.17 3.58 5.56
C PRO A 13 9.11 3.76 6.76
N SER A 14 9.16 2.75 7.61
CA SER A 14 10.14 2.74 8.70
C SER A 14 11.54 2.52 8.13
N GLU A 15 12.41 3.48 8.31
CA GLU A 15 13.83 3.35 8.03
C GLU A 15 14.53 2.76 9.26
N GLN A 16 15.51 1.88 9.03
CA GLN A 16 16.31 1.31 10.11
C GLN A 16 17.34 2.33 10.62
N HIS A 17 16.89 3.23 11.47
CA HIS A 17 17.76 4.19 12.15
C HIS A 17 17.85 3.85 13.66
N PRO A 18 18.97 4.18 14.32
CA PRO A 18 19.03 4.15 15.78
C PRO A 18 17.91 5.01 16.40
N PRO A 19 17.32 4.61 17.54
CA PRO A 19 16.16 5.29 18.13
C PRO A 19 16.28 6.82 18.25
N PRO A 20 17.41 7.41 18.66
CA PRO A 20 17.55 8.87 18.71
C PRO A 20 17.40 9.55 17.36
N VAL A 21 17.98 8.96 16.30
CA VAL A 21 17.91 9.48 14.93
C VAL A 21 16.48 9.35 14.39
N ALA A 22 15.86 8.19 14.57
CA ALA A 22 14.48 7.96 14.16
C ALA A 22 13.51 8.99 14.79
N THR A 23 13.68 9.28 16.08
CA THR A 23 12.88 10.29 16.78
C THR A 23 13.11 11.70 16.21
N LEU A 24 14.35 12.05 15.91
CA LEU A 24 14.67 13.36 15.32
C LEU A 24 14.04 13.53 13.93
N MET A 25 14.16 12.49 13.10
CA MET A 25 13.56 12.47 11.76
C MET A 25 12.03 12.57 11.82
N ALA A 26 11.39 11.81 12.70
CA ALA A 26 9.96 11.90 12.91
C ALA A 26 9.50 13.32 13.31
N ARG A 27 10.17 13.95 14.28
CA ARG A 27 9.89 15.34 14.69
C ARG A 27 10.11 16.34 13.54
N ARG A 28 11.13 16.12 12.71
CA ARG A 28 11.37 16.96 11.53
C ARG A 28 10.22 16.85 10.54
N ARG A 29 9.77 15.62 10.23
CA ARG A 29 8.64 15.36 9.32
C ARG A 29 7.33 15.99 9.82
N VAL A 30 7.06 15.92 11.12
CA VAL A 30 5.90 16.60 11.72
C VAL A 30 5.95 18.11 11.50
N ARG A 31 7.09 18.74 11.73
CA ARG A 31 7.25 20.20 11.50
C ARG A 31 7.13 20.58 10.02
N VAL A 32 7.68 19.75 9.13
CA VAL A 32 7.54 19.94 7.68
C VAL A 32 6.09 19.84 7.25
N LEU A 33 5.35 18.83 7.73
CA LEU A 33 3.93 18.70 7.45
C LEU A 33 3.16 19.92 7.96
N GLN A 34 3.39 20.35 9.20
CA GLN A 34 2.73 21.52 9.75
C GLN A 34 2.97 22.77 8.87
N SER A 35 4.21 23.01 8.44
CA SER A 35 4.50 24.10 7.52
C SER A 35 3.78 23.99 6.19
N ILE A 36 3.65 22.77 5.63
CA ILE A 36 2.87 22.55 4.39
C ILE A 36 1.40 22.90 4.60
N LEU A 37 0.83 22.45 5.70
CA LEU A 37 -0.58 22.69 6.02
C LEU A 37 -0.84 24.20 6.24
N ASP A 38 0.05 24.89 6.94
CA ASP A 38 -0.04 26.34 7.15
C ASP A 38 0.05 27.12 5.83
N ASP A 39 0.94 26.67 4.91
CA ASP A 39 1.15 27.30 3.59
C ASP A 39 -0.06 27.09 2.65
N VAL A 40 -0.68 25.90 2.68
CA VAL A 40 -1.72 25.49 1.71
C VAL A 40 -3.13 25.81 2.19
N VAL A 41 -3.41 25.56 3.47
CA VAL A 41 -4.77 25.59 4.03
C VAL A 41 -4.89 26.61 5.16
N GLY A 42 -3.76 27.06 5.70
CA GLY A 42 -3.74 27.86 6.90
C GLY A 42 -3.97 27.03 8.18
N ARG A 43 -4.21 27.73 9.28
CA ARG A 43 -4.31 27.09 10.62
C ARG A 43 -5.56 26.25 10.87
N ALA A 44 -6.43 26.10 9.88
CA ALA A 44 -7.67 25.34 10.02
C ALA A 44 -7.49 23.83 9.84
N ALA A 45 -6.36 23.36 9.31
CA ALA A 45 -6.06 21.94 9.16
C ALA A 45 -5.69 21.30 10.51
N LEU A 46 -6.16 20.08 10.72
CA LEU A 46 -5.85 19.28 11.91
C LEU A 46 -5.11 18.02 11.51
N HIS A 47 -4.21 17.51 12.34
CA HIS A 47 -3.53 16.25 12.07
C HIS A 47 -3.15 15.48 13.34
N THR A 48 -3.00 14.16 13.17
CA THR A 48 -2.48 13.23 14.17
C THR A 48 -1.13 12.62 13.75
N PHE A 49 -0.50 13.17 12.69
CA PHE A 49 0.73 12.62 12.13
C PHE A 49 1.88 12.69 13.14
N ASP A 50 2.52 11.55 13.40
CA ASP A 50 3.63 11.38 14.36
C ASP A 50 5.02 11.38 13.72
N GLY A 51 5.09 11.57 12.39
CA GLY A 51 6.32 11.50 11.60
C GLY A 51 6.51 10.18 10.85
N THR A 52 5.65 9.19 11.11
CA THR A 52 5.61 7.88 10.43
C THR A 52 4.24 7.57 9.86
N SER A 53 3.20 7.89 10.60
CA SER A 53 1.81 7.67 10.18
C SER A 53 0.88 8.70 10.81
N GLY A 54 -0.27 8.88 10.21
CA GLY A 54 -1.33 9.70 10.80
C GLY A 54 -2.33 10.21 9.76
N VAL A 55 -3.35 10.87 10.28
CA VAL A 55 -4.44 11.43 9.51
C VAL A 55 -4.36 12.95 9.51
N VAL A 56 -4.67 13.54 8.37
CA VAL A 56 -4.83 14.99 8.18
C VAL A 56 -6.29 15.25 7.82
N LEU A 57 -6.89 16.20 8.49
CA LEU A 57 -8.24 16.70 8.23
C LEU A 57 -8.12 18.10 7.65
N LEU A 58 -8.47 18.22 6.37
CA LEU A 58 -8.56 19.51 5.70
C LEU A 58 -10.00 20.03 5.81
N PRO A 59 -10.23 21.30 6.17
CA PRO A 59 -11.57 21.86 6.18
C PRO A 59 -12.20 21.74 4.79
N GLY A 60 -13.52 21.62 4.73
CA GLY A 60 -14.26 21.51 3.48
C GLY A 60 -13.87 22.61 2.50
N GLY A 61 -13.49 22.23 1.29
CA GLY A 61 -12.96 23.16 0.30
C GLY A 61 -12.53 22.46 -1.00
N PRO A 62 -11.90 23.20 -1.92
CA PRO A 62 -11.54 22.65 -3.22
C PRO A 62 -10.66 21.43 -3.13
N HIS A 63 -10.87 20.44 -4.02
CA HIS A 63 -10.00 19.26 -4.21
C HIS A 63 -8.51 19.61 -4.31
N GLN A 64 -8.21 20.81 -4.80
CA GLN A 64 -6.85 21.31 -4.99
C GLN A 64 -5.99 21.29 -3.72
N HIS A 65 -6.58 21.52 -2.53
CA HIS A 65 -5.80 21.52 -1.28
C HIS A 65 -5.21 20.13 -0.98
N ALA A 66 -5.96 19.06 -1.21
CA ALA A 66 -5.45 17.70 -1.00
C ALA A 66 -4.31 17.36 -1.96
N GLU A 67 -4.45 17.75 -3.23
CA GLU A 67 -3.41 17.57 -4.25
C GLU A 67 -2.16 18.39 -3.93
N GLN A 68 -2.32 19.65 -3.51
CA GLN A 68 -1.22 20.53 -3.10
C GLN A 68 -0.48 20.00 -1.86
N VAL A 69 -1.22 19.55 -0.82
CA VAL A 69 -0.63 18.93 0.37
C VAL A 69 0.16 17.67 -0.02
N THR A 70 -0.41 16.82 -0.86
CA THR A 70 0.26 15.59 -1.33
C THR A 70 1.52 15.90 -2.12
N ALA A 71 1.45 16.83 -3.09
CA ALA A 71 2.60 17.23 -3.89
C ALA A 71 3.71 17.88 -3.04
N ALA A 72 3.33 18.79 -2.14
CA ALA A 72 4.29 19.44 -1.24
C ALA A 72 4.95 18.43 -0.28
N THR A 73 4.19 17.45 0.19
CA THR A 73 4.72 16.37 1.05
C THR A 73 5.72 15.51 0.28
N ALA A 74 5.40 15.12 -0.95
CA ALA A 74 6.30 14.35 -1.81
C ALA A 74 7.62 15.11 -2.13
N GLN A 75 7.56 16.45 -2.24
CA GLN A 75 8.73 17.28 -2.52
C GLN A 75 9.58 17.60 -1.28
N ARG A 76 8.94 17.81 -0.12
CA ARG A 76 9.60 18.34 1.09
C ARG A 76 9.98 17.26 2.10
N PHE A 77 9.43 16.06 1.99
CA PHE A 77 9.89 14.92 2.77
C PHE A 77 11.14 14.34 2.10
N ASP A 78 12.09 13.94 2.92
CA ASP A 78 13.36 13.34 2.51
C ASP A 78 13.27 11.82 2.29
N THR A 79 12.06 11.29 2.17
CA THR A 79 11.77 9.86 2.04
C THR A 79 10.48 9.63 1.28
N ALA A 80 10.26 8.38 0.87
CA ALA A 80 9.01 7.94 0.27
C ALA A 80 7.83 8.21 1.21
N VAL A 81 6.71 8.68 0.67
CA VAL A 81 5.47 8.85 1.40
C VAL A 81 4.30 8.30 0.60
N PHE A 82 3.42 7.58 1.29
CA PHE A 82 2.17 7.08 0.75
C PHE A 82 1.05 7.91 1.34
N VAL A 83 0.29 8.57 0.49
CA VAL A 83 -0.84 9.40 0.91
C VAL A 83 -2.13 8.78 0.39
N ALA A 84 -3.05 8.46 1.27
CA ALA A 84 -4.38 8.02 0.87
C ALA A 84 -5.38 9.17 1.01
N ASP A 85 -6.10 9.46 -0.08
CA ASP A 85 -7.22 10.40 -0.08
C ASP A 85 -8.52 9.62 0.21
N GLY A 86 -9.01 9.74 1.44
CA GLY A 86 -10.24 9.12 1.92
C GLY A 86 -11.51 9.85 1.50
N GLY A 87 -11.39 10.95 0.74
CA GLY A 87 -12.53 11.76 0.32
C GLY A 87 -13.05 12.69 1.40
N GLU A 88 -14.22 13.23 1.15
CA GLU A 88 -14.95 14.08 2.11
C GLU A 88 -15.79 13.23 3.06
N ALA A 89 -15.77 13.60 4.33
CA ALA A 89 -16.55 12.94 5.37
C ALA A 89 -17.18 13.97 6.30
N ALA A 90 -18.42 13.70 6.72
CA ALA A 90 -19.07 14.45 7.78
C ALA A 90 -18.35 14.18 9.10
N ARG A 91 -18.46 15.13 10.04
CA ARG A 91 -17.78 15.03 11.35
C ARG A 91 -18.05 13.71 12.08
N ALA A 92 -19.26 13.18 12.00
CA ALA A 92 -19.63 11.91 12.62
C ALA A 92 -18.89 10.70 12.02
N ASP A 93 -18.52 10.79 10.74
CA ASP A 93 -17.92 9.70 9.96
C ASP A 93 -16.38 9.76 9.92
N LEU A 94 -15.78 10.84 10.45
CA LEU A 94 -14.31 11.04 10.43
C LEU A 94 -13.53 9.85 11.00
N PRO A 95 -13.94 9.20 12.10
CA PRO A 95 -13.19 8.05 12.61
C PRO A 95 -13.20 6.86 11.65
N ALA A 96 -14.29 6.63 10.92
CA ALA A 96 -14.39 5.56 9.94
C ALA A 96 -13.58 5.89 8.67
N ALA A 97 -13.73 7.11 8.16
CA ALA A 97 -12.98 7.60 7.00
C ALA A 97 -11.47 7.61 7.27
N GLY A 98 -11.05 8.05 8.46
CA GLY A 98 -9.63 8.04 8.85
C GLY A 98 -9.03 6.64 8.91
N ARG A 99 -9.78 5.67 9.46
CA ARG A 99 -9.34 4.26 9.45
C ARG A 99 -9.21 3.71 8.04
N ALA A 100 -10.23 3.93 7.19
CA ALA A 100 -10.22 3.45 5.81
C ALA A 100 -9.06 4.06 4.99
N ALA A 101 -8.81 5.36 5.14
CA ALA A 101 -7.66 6.02 4.50
C ALA A 101 -6.32 5.47 5.01
N THR A 102 -6.18 5.23 6.32
CA THR A 102 -4.95 4.66 6.89
C THR A 102 -4.70 3.24 6.36
N GLU A 103 -5.73 2.41 6.31
CA GLU A 103 -5.64 1.06 5.73
C GLU A 103 -5.23 1.12 4.25
N LEU A 104 -5.75 2.08 3.49
CA LEU A 104 -5.43 2.24 2.07
C LEU A 104 -3.97 2.68 1.85
N ALA A 105 -3.46 3.64 2.64
CA ALA A 105 -2.07 4.07 2.57
C ALA A 105 -1.10 2.92 2.93
N GLU A 106 -1.43 2.15 3.96
CA GLU A 106 -0.65 0.98 4.36
C GLU A 106 -0.70 -0.12 3.29
N LEU A 107 -1.85 -0.36 2.68
CA LEU A 107 -2.01 -1.32 1.59
C LEU A 107 -1.14 -0.96 0.38
N ALA A 108 -1.14 0.30 -0.05
CA ALA A 108 -0.28 0.76 -1.14
C ALA A 108 1.20 0.47 -0.85
N ARG A 109 1.65 0.77 0.39
CA ARG A 109 3.01 0.49 0.85
C ARG A 109 3.31 -1.02 0.87
N ALA A 110 2.45 -1.82 1.48
CA ALA A 110 2.64 -3.27 1.65
C ALA A 110 2.68 -4.02 0.30
N LEU A 111 1.93 -3.54 -0.69
CA LEU A 111 1.94 -4.08 -2.04
C LEU A 111 3.13 -3.59 -2.89
N GLY A 112 4.03 -2.77 -2.33
CA GLY A 112 5.19 -2.23 -3.06
C GLY A 112 4.80 -1.28 -4.20
N ARG A 113 3.67 -0.58 -4.07
CA ARG A 113 3.29 0.46 -5.03
C ARG A 113 4.30 1.62 -4.98
N PRO A 114 4.46 2.41 -6.04
CA PRO A 114 5.27 3.63 -5.99
C PRO A 114 4.81 4.57 -4.87
N ALA A 115 5.73 5.34 -4.28
CA ALA A 115 5.34 6.40 -3.37
C ALA A 115 4.46 7.43 -4.10
N GLY A 116 3.43 7.94 -3.44
CA GLY A 116 2.49 8.86 -4.08
C GLY A 116 1.11 8.88 -3.44
N SER A 117 0.14 9.41 -4.17
CA SER A 117 -1.26 9.51 -3.76
C SER A 117 -2.09 8.34 -4.26
N TYR A 118 -2.99 7.86 -3.41
CA TYR A 118 -3.89 6.74 -3.69
C TYR A 118 -5.30 7.07 -3.26
N ARG A 119 -6.26 6.69 -4.09
CA ARG A 119 -7.69 6.65 -3.80
C ARG A 119 -8.15 5.20 -3.73
N LEU A 120 -9.33 4.99 -3.18
CA LEU A 120 -9.91 3.65 -3.12
C LEU A 120 -9.99 2.98 -4.50
N ASP A 121 -10.34 3.76 -5.54
CA ASP A 121 -10.47 3.25 -6.91
C ASP A 121 -9.14 2.73 -7.49
N ASP A 122 -8.00 3.24 -7.02
CA ASP A 122 -6.67 2.80 -7.46
C ASP A 122 -6.29 1.41 -6.92
N LEU A 123 -6.92 0.97 -5.83
CA LEU A 123 -6.64 -0.28 -5.11
C LEU A 123 -7.94 -1.01 -4.71
N LEU A 124 -9.03 -0.79 -5.46
CA LEU A 124 -10.36 -1.29 -5.11
C LEU A 124 -10.40 -2.80 -4.89
N LEU A 125 -9.79 -3.55 -5.79
CA LEU A 125 -9.73 -5.02 -5.71
C LEU A 125 -8.87 -5.46 -4.54
N GLU A 126 -7.68 -4.92 -4.41
CA GLU A 126 -6.73 -5.26 -3.35
C GLU A 126 -7.31 -4.92 -1.98
N TYR A 127 -7.95 -3.75 -1.86
CA TYR A 127 -8.63 -3.34 -0.65
C TYR A 127 -9.75 -4.30 -0.26
N GLN A 128 -10.56 -4.76 -1.23
CA GLN A 128 -11.62 -5.73 -0.96
C GLN A 128 -11.07 -7.12 -0.58
N LEU A 129 -10.01 -7.58 -1.24
CA LEU A 129 -9.38 -8.88 -0.95
C LEU A 129 -8.76 -8.95 0.44
N THR A 130 -8.30 -7.83 0.98
CA THR A 130 -7.63 -7.77 2.29
C THR A 130 -8.59 -7.58 3.46
N ARG A 131 -9.88 -7.37 3.21
CA ARG A 131 -10.89 -7.30 4.26
C ARG A 131 -10.93 -8.59 5.09
N PRO A 132 -10.96 -8.47 6.44
CA PRO A 132 -11.06 -9.64 7.31
C PRO A 132 -12.27 -10.52 6.98
N GLY A 133 -12.05 -11.82 6.95
CA GLY A 133 -13.14 -12.77 6.70
C GLY A 133 -12.66 -14.10 6.14
N ARG A 134 -13.56 -15.07 6.10
CA ARG A 134 -13.26 -16.45 5.67
C ARG A 134 -12.65 -16.55 4.26
N ALA A 135 -13.04 -15.65 3.34
CA ALA A 135 -12.50 -15.68 1.98
C ALA A 135 -11.03 -15.28 1.97
N ARG A 136 -10.66 -14.20 2.70
CA ARG A 136 -9.28 -13.76 2.89
C ARG A 136 -8.42 -14.89 3.49
N ASP A 137 -8.91 -15.53 4.56
CA ASP A 137 -8.18 -16.59 5.25
C ASP A 137 -7.95 -17.78 4.33
N ARG A 138 -8.96 -18.17 3.56
CA ARG A 138 -8.84 -19.24 2.55
C ARG A 138 -7.86 -18.91 1.43
N LEU A 139 -7.79 -17.65 0.99
CA LEU A 139 -6.79 -17.22 0.02
C LEU A 139 -5.38 -17.34 0.60
N ALA A 140 -5.16 -16.88 1.84
CA ALA A 140 -3.86 -17.01 2.51
C ALA A 140 -3.45 -18.49 2.66
N GLU A 141 -4.37 -19.39 3.05
CA GLU A 141 -4.13 -20.82 3.15
C GLU A 141 -3.66 -21.44 1.82
N ARG A 142 -4.14 -20.94 0.66
CA ARG A 142 -3.77 -21.48 -0.67
C ARG A 142 -2.29 -21.36 -0.99
N ILE A 143 -1.64 -20.30 -0.57
CA ILE A 143 -0.21 -20.11 -0.83
C ILE A 143 0.68 -20.28 0.41
N ALA A 144 0.09 -20.63 1.57
CA ALA A 144 0.84 -20.94 2.77
C ALA A 144 1.99 -21.95 2.56
N PRO A 145 1.88 -23.00 1.70
CA PRO A 145 3.00 -23.87 1.39
C PRO A 145 4.21 -23.19 0.74
N LEU A 146 4.03 -21.96 0.22
CA LEU A 146 5.11 -21.16 -0.40
C LEU A 146 5.82 -20.25 0.60
N SER A 147 5.28 -20.01 1.80
CA SER A 147 5.79 -19.04 2.79
C SER A 147 7.24 -19.31 3.20
N THR A 148 7.64 -20.58 3.28
CA THR A 148 9.01 -21.00 3.59
C THR A 148 9.92 -21.10 2.35
N ARG A 149 9.44 -20.67 1.18
CA ARG A 149 10.12 -20.81 -0.11
C ARG A 149 10.17 -19.49 -0.87
N PRO A 150 10.98 -18.51 -0.41
CA PRO A 150 10.99 -17.16 -0.97
C PRO A 150 11.30 -17.13 -2.48
N HIS A 151 12.11 -18.09 -2.98
CA HIS A 151 12.41 -18.21 -4.40
C HIS A 151 11.21 -18.63 -5.26
N LEU A 152 10.22 -19.36 -4.71
CA LEU A 152 8.96 -19.67 -5.40
C LEU A 152 8.00 -18.49 -5.35
N LEU A 153 7.92 -17.79 -4.23
CA LEU A 153 7.11 -16.56 -4.14
C LEU A 153 7.61 -15.49 -5.11
N ALA A 154 8.95 -15.29 -5.19
CA ALA A 154 9.52 -14.36 -6.16
C ALA A 154 9.23 -14.76 -7.61
N ALA A 155 9.31 -16.06 -7.92
CA ALA A 155 8.99 -16.56 -9.25
C ALA A 155 7.49 -16.41 -9.60
N LEU A 156 6.60 -16.65 -8.63
CA LEU A 156 5.16 -16.42 -8.80
C LEU A 156 4.87 -14.94 -9.07
N ASP A 157 5.48 -14.06 -8.30
CA ASP A 157 5.32 -12.63 -8.46
C ASP A 157 5.78 -12.12 -9.83
N ALA A 158 6.97 -12.54 -10.26
CA ALA A 158 7.46 -12.21 -11.59
C ALA A 158 6.53 -12.75 -12.69
N TYR A 159 6.03 -13.97 -12.53
CA TYR A 159 5.06 -14.55 -13.46
C TYR A 159 3.77 -13.70 -13.55
N LEU A 160 3.22 -13.30 -12.41
CA LEU A 160 1.99 -12.51 -12.37
C LEU A 160 2.16 -11.10 -12.97
N ARG A 161 3.37 -10.52 -12.87
CA ARG A 161 3.69 -9.22 -13.49
C ARG A 161 3.88 -9.29 -14.99
N HIS A 162 4.56 -10.31 -15.48
CA HIS A 162 4.93 -10.42 -16.90
C HIS A 162 3.98 -11.29 -17.73
N GLY A 163 3.01 -11.94 -17.09
CA GLY A 163 2.02 -12.78 -17.76
C GLY A 163 2.67 -13.93 -18.55
N THR A 164 2.43 -13.97 -19.87
CA THR A 164 2.94 -15.03 -20.75
C THR A 164 4.42 -14.87 -21.12
N ASP A 165 5.05 -13.73 -20.83
CA ASP A 165 6.47 -13.51 -21.12
C ASP A 165 7.36 -14.15 -20.03
N ARG A 166 7.49 -15.47 -20.16
CA ARG A 166 8.31 -16.28 -19.24
C ARG A 166 9.80 -15.95 -19.32
N LYS A 167 10.31 -15.40 -20.42
CA LYS A 167 11.72 -15.04 -20.54
C LYS A 167 12.03 -13.85 -19.69
N THR A 168 11.22 -12.80 -19.78
CA THR A 168 11.36 -11.60 -18.94
C THR A 168 11.14 -11.93 -17.47
N ALA A 169 10.13 -12.74 -17.13
CA ALA A 169 9.91 -13.19 -15.77
C ALA A 169 11.09 -13.98 -15.20
N ALA A 170 11.71 -14.87 -15.97
CA ALA A 170 12.89 -15.63 -15.55
C ALA A 170 14.13 -14.73 -15.36
N ALA A 171 14.33 -13.77 -16.28
CA ALA A 171 15.42 -12.80 -16.20
C ALA A 171 15.30 -11.91 -14.94
N GLU A 172 14.09 -11.49 -14.58
CA GLU A 172 13.85 -10.68 -13.38
C GLU A 172 14.28 -11.39 -12.09
N VAL A 173 14.02 -12.70 -11.99
CA VAL A 173 14.43 -13.51 -10.82
C VAL A 173 15.79 -14.20 -11.01
N HIS A 174 16.57 -13.75 -12.00
CA HIS A 174 17.94 -14.18 -12.29
C HIS A 174 18.09 -15.70 -12.45
N VAL A 175 17.19 -16.37 -13.18
CA VAL A 175 17.28 -17.82 -13.44
C VAL A 175 17.10 -18.13 -14.92
N HIS A 176 17.61 -19.33 -15.30
CA HIS A 176 17.36 -19.85 -16.64
C HIS A 176 15.85 -20.17 -16.85
N PRO A 177 15.27 -20.00 -18.06
CA PRO A 177 13.86 -20.29 -18.34
C PRO A 177 13.41 -21.72 -17.93
N ASN A 178 14.29 -22.72 -18.06
CA ASN A 178 13.97 -24.08 -17.61
C ASN A 178 13.79 -24.17 -16.08
N THR A 179 14.64 -23.49 -15.32
CA THR A 179 14.52 -23.39 -13.86
C THR A 179 13.25 -22.65 -13.47
N PHE A 180 12.92 -21.58 -14.21
CA PHE A 180 11.67 -20.85 -14.00
C PHE A 180 10.45 -21.75 -14.25
N SER A 181 10.45 -22.52 -15.36
CA SER A 181 9.37 -23.46 -15.67
C SER A 181 9.25 -24.58 -14.62
N TYR A 182 10.38 -25.04 -14.07
CA TYR A 182 10.37 -25.97 -12.94
C TYR A 182 9.73 -25.34 -11.70
N ARG A 183 10.06 -24.07 -11.38
CA ARG A 183 9.44 -23.35 -10.25
C ARG A 183 7.93 -23.23 -10.43
N MET A 184 7.43 -22.92 -11.62
CA MET A 184 5.98 -22.84 -11.89
C MET A 184 5.28 -24.20 -11.66
N ARG A 185 5.86 -25.29 -12.14
CA ARG A 185 5.33 -26.63 -11.85
C ARG A 185 5.31 -26.93 -10.35
N ARG A 186 6.38 -26.55 -9.64
CA ARG A 186 6.47 -26.77 -8.21
C ARG A 186 5.44 -25.96 -7.42
N ILE A 187 5.12 -24.74 -7.88
CA ILE A 187 4.03 -23.93 -7.32
C ILE A 187 2.69 -24.66 -7.52
N ALA A 188 2.42 -25.17 -8.73
CA ALA A 188 1.19 -25.91 -9.01
C ALA A 188 1.05 -27.15 -8.10
N GLU A 189 2.12 -27.92 -7.93
CA GLU A 189 2.12 -29.09 -7.04
C GLU A 189 1.82 -28.74 -5.58
N LEU A 190 2.41 -27.67 -5.08
CA LEU A 190 2.29 -27.27 -3.68
C LEU A 190 0.96 -26.60 -3.34
N THR A 191 0.39 -25.85 -4.28
CA THR A 191 -0.83 -25.07 -4.06
C THR A 191 -2.09 -25.74 -4.60
N GLY A 192 -1.93 -26.73 -5.48
CA GLY A 192 -3.02 -27.33 -6.25
C GLY A 192 -3.61 -26.38 -7.30
N LEU A 193 -2.90 -25.28 -7.65
CA LEU A 193 -3.36 -24.27 -8.59
C LEU A 193 -2.32 -24.12 -9.71
N ASP A 194 -2.71 -24.36 -10.95
CA ASP A 194 -1.81 -24.18 -12.10
C ASP A 194 -1.69 -22.68 -12.43
N PRO A 195 -0.48 -22.09 -12.35
CA PRO A 195 -0.28 -20.70 -12.78
C PRO A 195 -0.55 -20.46 -14.27
N ALA A 196 -0.56 -21.49 -15.11
CA ALA A 196 -0.87 -21.38 -16.54
C ALA A 196 -2.37 -21.39 -16.83
N ASP A 197 -3.19 -21.90 -15.90
CA ASP A 197 -4.64 -21.84 -16.01
C ASP A 197 -5.16 -20.47 -15.58
N PRO A 198 -6.01 -19.80 -16.37
CA PRO A 198 -6.55 -18.48 -16.01
C PRO A 198 -7.28 -18.42 -14.67
N ALA A 199 -7.97 -19.49 -14.25
CA ALA A 199 -8.62 -19.54 -12.94
C ALA A 199 -7.58 -19.68 -11.83
N GLY A 200 -6.59 -20.57 -12.00
CA GLY A 200 -5.48 -20.74 -11.08
C GLY A 200 -4.69 -19.44 -10.90
N THR A 201 -4.36 -18.77 -12.00
CA THR A 201 -3.65 -17.46 -11.99
C THR A 201 -4.39 -16.42 -11.16
N ARG A 202 -5.72 -16.28 -11.34
CA ARG A 202 -6.50 -15.30 -10.57
C ARG A 202 -6.50 -15.60 -9.07
N VAL A 203 -6.64 -16.86 -8.69
CA VAL A 203 -6.63 -17.25 -7.27
C VAL A 203 -5.23 -17.05 -6.67
N LEU A 204 -4.17 -17.39 -7.39
CA LEU A 204 -2.79 -17.18 -6.94
C LEU A 204 -2.46 -15.69 -6.79
N ALA A 205 -2.92 -14.84 -7.72
CA ALA A 205 -2.75 -13.39 -7.64
C ALA A 205 -3.48 -12.81 -6.41
N ALA A 206 -4.74 -13.19 -6.20
CA ALA A 206 -5.52 -12.76 -5.05
C ALA A 206 -4.87 -13.22 -3.72
N ALA A 207 -4.41 -14.47 -3.66
CA ALA A 207 -3.74 -15.02 -2.49
C ALA A 207 -2.41 -14.30 -2.18
N LEU A 208 -1.61 -13.99 -3.21
CA LEU A 208 -0.37 -13.23 -3.06
C LEU A 208 -0.63 -11.81 -2.53
N THR A 209 -1.67 -11.14 -3.03
CA THR A 209 -2.12 -9.83 -2.54
C THR A 209 -2.46 -9.89 -1.05
N VAL A 210 -3.24 -10.88 -0.63
CA VAL A 210 -3.63 -11.06 0.79
C VAL A 210 -2.41 -11.25 1.70
N VAL A 211 -1.45 -12.09 1.29
CA VAL A 211 -0.26 -12.39 2.11
C VAL A 211 0.70 -11.19 2.19
N ARG A 212 0.80 -10.39 1.13
CA ARG A 212 1.63 -9.18 1.14
C ARG A 212 1.09 -8.05 2.00
N ALA A 213 -0.23 -7.98 2.07
CA ALA A 213 -0.92 -6.93 2.84
C ALA A 213 -1.04 -7.25 4.34
N GLY A 214 -0.78 -8.47 4.76
CA GLY A 214 -0.87 -8.92 6.16
C GLY A 214 0.45 -9.07 6.82
#